data_0b6e0deeeaaf238e67faddd99f88baf6
#
_entry.id   0b6e0deeeaaf238e67faddd99f88baf6
#
_cell.length_a   1.000
_cell.length_b   1.000
_cell.length_c   1.000
_cell.angle_alpha   90.00
_cell.angle_beta   90.00
_cell.angle_gamma   90.00
#
_symmetry.space_group_name_H-M   'P 1'
#
loop_
_entity.id
_entity.type
_entity.pdbx_description
1 polymer ?
#
loop_
_entity_poly.entity_id
_entity_poly.type
_entity_poly.pdbx_seq_one_letter_code
_entity_poly.pdbx_strand_id
1 'polypeptide(L)'
;MWMSFLAVSAGAVIGANLRWLLGLWLNSSYHAIPPGTLVANLAGGWLIGLLIGYFSHSTTLAPEWRLFAITGLCGALTTFSTFSLEMFAAIQDGKWGMALAGILLHVVGSILMTALGIYVYSLLRSG
;
A
#
# COMPACT_ATOMS: atom_id res chain seq x y z
N MET A 1 16.46 16.58 10.67
CA MET A 1 15.14 16.25 11.27
C MET A 1 13.98 17.00 10.64
N TRP A 2 14.10 18.32 10.47
CA TRP A 2 13.03 19.11 9.88
C TRP A 2 12.72 18.72 8.43
N MET A 3 13.74 18.53 7.61
CA MET A 3 13.58 18.07 6.22
C MET A 3 12.96 16.68 6.13
N SER A 4 13.31 15.78 7.06
CA SER A 4 12.71 14.44 7.15
C SER A 4 11.23 14.51 7.46
N PHE A 5 10.83 15.37 8.39
CA PHE A 5 9.43 15.62 8.74
C PHE A 5 8.62 16.12 7.52
N LEU A 6 9.18 17.09 6.79
CA LEU A 6 8.55 17.63 5.58
C LEU A 6 8.43 16.56 4.47
N ALA A 7 9.46 15.73 4.30
CA ALA A 7 9.46 14.67 3.31
C ALA A 7 8.36 13.64 3.58
N VAL A 8 8.26 13.16 4.81
CA VAL A 8 7.19 12.23 5.23
C VAL A 8 5.81 12.87 5.04
N SER A 9 5.65 14.12 5.47
CA SER A 9 4.38 14.84 5.37
C SER A 9 3.93 15.01 3.92
N ALA A 10 4.83 15.40 3.02
CA ALA A 10 4.53 15.56 1.60
C ALA A 10 4.12 14.23 0.95
N GLY A 11 4.86 13.17 1.21
CA GLY A 11 4.52 11.83 0.73
C GLY A 11 3.17 11.35 1.28
N ALA A 12 2.92 11.57 2.56
CA ALA A 12 1.67 11.17 3.22
C ALA A 12 0.45 11.90 2.65
N VAL A 13 0.56 13.18 2.35
CA VAL A 13 -0.52 13.94 1.69
C VAL A 13 -0.89 13.29 0.35
N ILE A 14 0.09 12.93 -0.46
CA ILE A 14 -0.16 12.28 -1.75
C ILE A 14 -0.77 10.89 -1.53
N GLY A 15 -0.16 10.06 -0.70
CA GLY A 15 -0.61 8.69 -0.47
C GLY A 15 -2.02 8.59 0.11
N ALA A 16 -2.33 9.40 1.11
CA ALA A 16 -3.66 9.42 1.74
C ALA A 16 -4.75 9.88 0.75
N ASN A 17 -4.46 10.90 -0.06
CA ASN A 17 -5.42 11.38 -1.07
C ASN A 17 -5.62 10.35 -2.20
N LEU A 18 -4.57 9.68 -2.66
CA LEU A 18 -4.69 8.59 -3.64
C LEU A 18 -5.57 7.46 -3.09
N ARG A 19 -5.36 7.05 -1.85
CA ARG A 19 -6.18 6.02 -1.21
C ARG A 19 -7.65 6.46 -1.11
N TRP A 20 -7.90 7.68 -0.71
CA TRP A 20 -9.25 8.24 -0.65
C TRP A 20 -9.92 8.23 -2.03
N LEU A 21 -9.23 8.67 -3.07
CA LEU A 21 -9.75 8.66 -4.44
C LEU A 21 -10.04 7.23 -4.93
N LEU A 22 -9.16 6.26 -4.64
CA LEU A 22 -9.41 4.85 -4.97
C LEU A 22 -10.69 4.35 -4.28
N GLY A 23 -10.91 4.75 -3.04
CA GLY A 23 -12.15 4.44 -2.33
C GLY A 23 -13.37 5.04 -3.00
N LEU A 24 -13.31 6.31 -3.41
CA LEU A 24 -14.42 6.97 -4.11
C LEU A 24 -14.74 6.31 -5.45
N TRP A 25 -13.73 5.90 -6.19
CA TRP A 25 -13.92 5.36 -7.53
C TRP A 25 -14.31 3.88 -7.54
N LEU A 26 -13.81 3.09 -6.60
CA LEU A 26 -13.90 1.63 -6.63
C LEU A 26 -14.79 1.03 -5.55
N ASN A 27 -14.97 1.69 -4.40
CA ASN A 27 -15.83 1.20 -3.33
C ASN A 27 -17.29 1.63 -3.61
N SER A 28 -17.94 0.99 -4.54
CA SER A 28 -19.38 1.16 -4.71
C SER A 28 -20.14 0.37 -3.64
N SER A 29 -21.36 0.76 -3.38
CA SER A 29 -22.18 0.60 -2.18
C SER A 29 -22.29 -0.76 -1.48
N TYR A 30 -21.82 -1.89 -2.04
CA TYR A 30 -22.00 -3.21 -1.38
C TYR A 30 -20.95 -4.24 -1.82
N HIS A 31 -19.74 -4.12 -1.28
CA HIS A 31 -18.77 -5.19 -1.40
C HIS A 31 -18.32 -5.66 0.00
N ALA A 32 -18.39 -6.96 0.26
CA ALA A 32 -17.83 -7.54 1.48
C ALA A 32 -16.29 -7.36 1.54
N ILE A 33 -15.65 -7.26 0.37
CA ILE A 33 -14.25 -6.91 0.22
C ILE A 33 -14.21 -5.65 -0.67
N PRO A 34 -14.12 -4.44 -0.08
CA PRO A 34 -14.08 -3.20 -0.85
C PRO A 34 -12.86 -3.15 -1.77
N PRO A 35 -13.06 -3.04 -3.10
CA PRO A 35 -11.96 -3.15 -4.05
C PRO A 35 -10.99 -1.96 -4.00
N GLY A 36 -11.44 -0.79 -3.60
CA GLY A 36 -10.57 0.38 -3.50
C GLY A 36 -9.51 0.23 -2.40
N THR A 37 -9.90 -0.29 -1.25
CA THR A 37 -8.98 -0.59 -0.15
C THR A 37 -8.00 -1.70 -0.55
N LEU A 38 -8.50 -2.74 -1.22
CA LEU A 38 -7.66 -3.84 -1.68
C LEU A 38 -6.63 -3.36 -2.72
N VAL A 39 -7.06 -2.61 -3.72
CA VAL A 39 -6.15 -2.04 -4.73
C VAL A 39 -5.11 -1.13 -4.09
N ALA A 40 -5.50 -0.27 -3.15
CA ALA A 40 -4.57 0.60 -2.43
C ALA A 40 -3.47 -0.21 -1.71
N ASN A 41 -3.86 -1.26 -0.99
CA ASN A 41 -2.91 -2.11 -0.27
C ASN A 41 -2.01 -2.93 -1.21
N LEU A 42 -2.57 -3.53 -2.26
CA LEU A 42 -1.80 -4.30 -3.24
C LEU A 42 -0.84 -3.42 -4.04
N ALA A 43 -1.32 -2.29 -4.53
CA ALA A 43 -0.49 -1.33 -5.28
C ALA A 43 0.61 -0.75 -4.40
N GLY A 44 0.31 -0.41 -3.16
CA GLY A 44 1.30 0.07 -2.19
C GLY A 44 2.33 -1.00 -1.84
N GLY A 45 1.91 -2.25 -1.72
CA GLY A 45 2.81 -3.39 -1.52
C GLY A 45 3.77 -3.59 -2.69
N TRP A 46 3.27 -3.52 -3.92
CA TRP A 46 4.11 -3.59 -5.12
C TRP A 46 5.08 -2.41 -5.21
N LEU A 47 4.59 -1.21 -4.98
CA LEU A 47 5.40 0.01 -5.03
C LEU A 47 6.53 -0.01 -4.00
N ILE A 48 6.24 -0.43 -2.76
CA ILE A 48 7.30 -0.51 -1.73
C ILE A 48 8.37 -1.53 -2.10
N GLY A 49 8.00 -2.64 -2.76
CA GLY A 49 8.95 -3.63 -3.28
C GLY A 49 9.89 -3.03 -4.32
N LEU A 50 9.35 -2.30 -5.30
CA LEU A 50 10.14 -1.56 -6.29
C LEU A 50 11.08 -0.55 -5.63
N LEU A 51 10.56 0.26 -4.72
CA LEU A 51 11.33 1.32 -4.05
C LEU A 51 12.44 0.77 -3.16
N ILE A 52 12.20 -0.31 -2.43
CA ILE A 52 13.23 -0.98 -1.63
C ILE A 52 14.35 -1.48 -2.54
N GLY A 53 14.01 -2.10 -3.67
CA GLY A 53 15.00 -2.49 -4.68
C GLY A 53 15.83 -1.31 -5.15
N TYR A 54 15.18 -0.23 -5.54
CA TYR A 54 15.84 0.98 -6.02
C TYR A 54 16.74 1.63 -4.97
N PHE A 55 16.24 1.89 -3.77
CA PHE A 55 17.00 2.55 -2.72
C PHE A 55 18.13 1.71 -2.14
N SER A 56 18.06 0.38 -2.24
CA SER A 56 19.16 -0.51 -1.83
C SER A 56 20.40 -0.35 -2.70
N HIS A 57 20.23 0.11 -3.93
CA HIS A 57 21.30 0.26 -4.90
C HIS A 57 21.66 1.72 -5.17
N SER A 58 20.94 2.66 -4.60
CA SER A 58 21.18 4.09 -4.76
C SER A 58 21.91 4.63 -3.53
N THR A 59 23.18 4.96 -3.69
CA THR A 59 24.00 5.54 -2.60
C THR A 59 24.09 7.05 -2.65
N THR A 60 23.55 7.67 -3.72
CA THR A 60 23.72 9.11 -3.97
C THR A 60 22.51 9.96 -3.58
N LEU A 61 21.34 9.34 -3.38
CA LEU A 61 20.13 10.07 -3.02
C LEU A 61 20.10 10.42 -1.54
N ALA A 62 19.61 11.64 -1.26
CA ALA A 62 19.39 12.08 0.11
C ALA A 62 18.37 11.15 0.81
N PRO A 63 18.55 10.87 2.12
CA PRO A 63 17.67 9.98 2.89
C PRO A 63 16.20 10.43 2.87
N GLU A 64 15.94 11.72 2.69
CA GLU A 64 14.61 12.30 2.64
C GLU A 64 13.76 11.74 1.48
N TRP A 65 14.36 11.37 0.37
CA TRP A 65 13.64 10.74 -0.74
C TRP A 65 13.07 9.38 -0.37
N ARG A 66 13.82 8.59 0.42
CA ARG A 66 13.33 7.33 0.95
C ARG A 66 12.16 7.54 1.92
N LEU A 67 12.29 8.51 2.80
CA LEU A 67 11.22 8.88 3.74
C LEU A 67 9.97 9.36 3.01
N PHE A 68 10.12 10.19 2.00
CA PHE A 68 9.01 10.66 1.17
C PHE A 68 8.27 9.50 0.50
N ALA A 69 9.00 8.63 -0.20
CA ALA A 69 8.41 7.59 -1.03
C ALA A 69 7.90 6.39 -0.21
N ILE A 70 8.65 5.93 0.78
CA ILE A 70 8.32 4.72 1.54
C ILE A 70 7.46 5.07 2.75
N THR A 71 7.98 5.87 3.68
CA THR A 71 7.25 6.18 4.91
C THR A 71 6.04 7.05 4.65
N GLY A 72 6.18 8.09 3.84
CA GLY A 72 5.10 9.01 3.52
C GLY A 72 4.12 8.42 2.52
N LEU A 73 4.54 8.27 1.27
CA LEU A 73 3.65 7.89 0.16
C LEU A 73 3.09 6.47 0.35
N CYS A 74 3.92 5.45 0.41
CA CYS A 74 3.45 4.07 0.58
C CYS A 74 2.76 3.88 1.92
N GLY A 75 3.29 4.45 3.00
CA GLY A 75 2.71 4.33 4.34
C GLY A 75 1.31 4.92 4.45
N ALA A 76 1.01 6.02 3.74
CA ALA A 76 -0.31 6.64 3.73
C ALA A 76 -1.25 6.09 2.65
N LEU A 77 -0.70 5.56 1.54
CA LEU A 77 -1.49 4.89 0.51
C LEU A 77 -2.09 3.59 1.02
N THR A 78 -1.33 2.80 1.76
CA THR A 78 -1.79 1.55 2.36
C THR A 78 -2.50 1.79 3.69
N THR A 79 -3.36 0.86 4.09
CA THR A 79 -4.11 0.99 5.34
C THR A 79 -4.42 -0.36 5.97
N PHE A 80 -3.99 -0.55 7.19
CA PHE A 80 -4.42 -1.69 8.00
C PHE A 80 -5.72 -1.40 8.74
N SER A 81 -5.91 -0.17 9.21
CA SER A 81 -7.08 0.21 10.00
C SER A 81 -8.38 0.12 9.21
N THR A 82 -8.41 0.63 7.97
CA THR A 82 -9.59 0.53 7.11
C THR A 82 -9.89 -0.93 6.76
N PHE A 83 -8.88 -1.69 6.36
CA PHE A 83 -9.00 -3.13 6.12
C PHE A 83 -9.54 -3.87 7.34
N SER A 84 -9.03 -3.58 8.52
CA SER A 84 -9.46 -4.20 9.78
C SER A 84 -10.95 -3.92 10.05
N LEU A 85 -11.39 -2.67 9.86
CA LEU A 85 -12.78 -2.28 10.02
C LEU A 85 -13.69 -2.99 9.01
N GLU A 86 -13.28 -3.09 7.75
CA GLU A 86 -14.03 -3.77 6.70
C GLU A 86 -14.21 -5.27 6.99
N MET A 87 -13.15 -5.94 7.45
CA MET A 87 -13.22 -7.36 7.79
C MET A 87 -14.09 -7.60 9.03
N PHE A 88 -14.00 -6.73 10.02
CA PHE A 88 -14.87 -6.81 11.19
C PHE A 88 -16.35 -6.60 10.82
N ALA A 89 -16.65 -5.65 9.94
CA ALA A 89 -18.00 -5.44 9.43
C ALA A 89 -18.54 -6.68 8.70
N ALA A 90 -17.73 -7.32 7.86
CA ALA A 90 -18.10 -8.56 7.19
C ALA A 90 -18.43 -9.68 8.21
N ILE A 91 -17.66 -9.79 9.28
CA ILE A 91 -17.91 -10.76 10.37
C ILE A 91 -19.24 -10.44 11.08
N GLN A 92 -19.50 -9.16 11.41
CA GLN A 92 -20.74 -8.75 12.02
C GLN A 92 -21.97 -9.05 11.14
N ASP A 93 -21.80 -8.95 9.82
CA ASP A 93 -22.85 -9.29 8.85
C ASP A 93 -22.99 -10.81 8.62
N GLY A 94 -22.26 -11.63 9.35
CA GLY A 94 -22.27 -13.09 9.20
C GLY A 94 -21.54 -13.61 7.96
N LYS A 95 -20.78 -12.77 7.27
CA LYS A 95 -20.04 -13.11 6.04
C LYS A 95 -18.62 -13.62 6.37
N TRP A 96 -18.53 -14.66 7.16
CA TRP A 96 -17.25 -15.22 7.65
C TRP A 96 -16.31 -15.67 6.52
N GLY A 97 -16.86 -16.34 5.50
CA GLY A 97 -16.08 -16.78 4.34
C GLY A 97 -15.48 -15.61 3.57
N MET A 98 -16.26 -14.54 3.40
CA MET A 98 -15.78 -13.31 2.73
C MET A 98 -14.73 -12.57 3.58
N ALA A 99 -14.93 -12.54 4.90
CA ALA A 99 -13.93 -11.96 5.80
C ALA A 99 -12.60 -12.72 5.72
N LEU A 100 -12.63 -14.05 5.75
CA LEU A 100 -11.43 -14.87 5.60
C LEU A 100 -10.75 -14.63 4.23
N ALA A 101 -11.54 -14.63 3.15
CA ALA A 101 -11.02 -14.34 1.81
C ALA A 101 -10.38 -12.96 1.73
N GLY A 102 -11.01 -11.94 2.32
CA GLY A 102 -10.46 -10.59 2.38
C GLY A 102 -9.15 -10.51 3.16
N ILE A 103 -9.06 -11.18 4.31
CA ILE A 103 -7.84 -11.24 5.11
C ILE A 103 -6.71 -11.90 4.29
N LEU A 104 -6.98 -13.01 3.63
CA LEU A 104 -5.98 -13.69 2.79
C LEU A 104 -5.55 -12.81 1.60
N LEU A 105 -6.49 -12.17 0.92
CA LEU A 105 -6.19 -11.27 -0.21
C LEU A 105 -5.33 -10.08 0.23
N HIS A 106 -5.70 -9.42 1.31
CA HIS A 106 -4.93 -8.26 1.80
C HIS A 106 -3.56 -8.66 2.32
N VAL A 107 -3.47 -9.69 3.15
CA VAL A 107 -2.20 -10.06 3.81
C VAL A 107 -1.30 -10.81 2.84
N VAL A 108 -1.72 -11.94 2.32
CA VAL A 108 -0.92 -12.76 1.40
C VAL A 108 -0.70 -12.02 0.08
N GLY A 109 -1.75 -11.40 -0.45
CA GLY A 109 -1.68 -10.63 -1.68
C GLY A 109 -0.68 -9.49 -1.60
N SER A 110 -0.68 -8.71 -0.51
CA SER A 110 0.28 -7.61 -0.33
C SER A 110 1.72 -8.10 -0.20
N ILE A 111 1.96 -9.19 0.51
CA ILE A 111 3.30 -9.79 0.63
C ILE A 111 3.79 -10.27 -0.76
N LEU A 112 2.94 -10.94 -1.53
CA LEU A 112 3.27 -11.38 -2.89
C LEU A 112 3.54 -10.19 -3.82
N MET A 113 2.75 -9.12 -3.71
CA MET A 113 2.97 -7.89 -4.48
C MET A 113 4.29 -7.21 -4.12
N THR A 114 4.68 -7.21 -2.86
CA THR A 114 6.00 -6.71 -2.43
C THR A 114 7.13 -7.54 -3.05
N ALA A 115 7.03 -8.85 -3.00
CA ALA A 115 8.00 -9.75 -3.65
C ALA A 115 8.06 -9.51 -5.15
N LEU A 116 6.91 -9.34 -5.81
CA LEU A 116 6.82 -9.03 -7.24
C LEU A 116 7.50 -7.68 -7.56
N GLY A 117 7.28 -6.66 -6.75
CA GLY A 117 7.92 -5.34 -6.92
C GLY A 117 9.45 -5.43 -6.87
N ILE A 118 9.99 -6.17 -5.91
CA ILE A 118 11.44 -6.43 -5.81
C ILE A 118 11.94 -7.19 -7.04
N TYR A 119 11.21 -8.20 -7.48
CA TYR A 119 11.55 -9.00 -8.65
C TYR A 119 11.55 -8.16 -9.94
N VAL A 120 10.51 -7.35 -10.16
CA VAL A 120 10.42 -6.45 -11.33
C VAL A 120 11.61 -5.48 -11.33
N TYR A 121 11.97 -4.91 -10.19
CA TYR A 121 13.13 -4.06 -10.10
C TYR A 121 14.41 -4.81 -10.49
N SER A 122 14.60 -6.04 -10.04
CA SER A 122 15.77 -6.84 -10.39
C SER A 122 15.89 -7.10 -11.89
N LEU A 123 14.76 -7.32 -12.57
CA LEU A 123 14.71 -7.48 -14.02
C LEU A 123 15.09 -6.19 -14.76
N LEU A 124 14.55 -5.06 -14.32
CA LEU A 124 14.86 -3.75 -14.92
C LEU A 124 16.33 -3.37 -14.78
N ARG A 125 16.97 -3.83 -13.71
CA ARG A 125 18.39 -3.55 -13.46
C ARG A 125 19.33 -4.47 -14.25
N SER A 126 18.93 -5.70 -14.53
CA SER A 126 19.77 -6.69 -15.24
C SER A 126 19.73 -6.55 -16.77
N GLY A 127 18.84 -5.74 -17.31
CA GLY A 127 18.75 -5.40 -18.73
C GLY A 127 19.44 -4.09 -19.03
#